data_ef272cdfccf7f400326cac2e77a5de1e
#
_entry.id   ef272cdfccf7f400326cac2e77a5de1e
#
_cell.length_a   1.000
_cell.length_b   1.000
_cell.length_c   1.000
_cell.angle_alpha   90.00
_cell.angle_beta   90.00
_cell.angle_gamma   90.00
#
_symmetry.space_group_name_H-M   'P 1'
#
loop_
_entity.id
_entity.type
_entity.pdbx_description
1 polymer ?
#
loop_
_entity_poly.entity_id
_entity_poly.type
_entity_poly.pdbx_seq_one_letter_code
_entity_poly.pdbx_strand_id
1 'polypeptide(L)'
;IQVNLEDRRNKKLRDPDALLEHIDAQMVDKEKYYILLDEVQMVKEFEDVLNSYLHVENAEVYVTGSNARFLSKDVITEFRGRGWEIRIHPLSFSEYYEVVGGEMQQALETYYLYGGLPAVVQMESPEAKQNYLREIYETVYLKDVLDRNRLKNPEGMKELVRLLASTIGSCTNVLKISNTFKSAGGVEISVNTISKYLEYLQDSFIISEALRYDVKGRKYIGTGTKYYFEDIGIRNAVVDFRQIEFTHIMENVVYNELRKQGYTVDVGSV
;
A
#
# COMPACT_ATOMS: atom_id res chain seq x y z
N ILE A 1 25.69 -6.80 -2.01
CA ILE A 1 25.81 -5.38 -2.37
C ILE A 1 24.47 -4.73 -1.99
N GLN A 2 24.50 -3.68 -1.17
CA GLN A 2 23.29 -3.00 -0.74
C GLN A 2 23.39 -1.50 -1.02
N VAL A 3 22.39 -0.93 -1.70
CA VAL A 3 22.33 0.50 -2.04
C VAL A 3 20.94 1.03 -1.67
N ASN A 4 20.89 1.97 -0.72
CA ASN A 4 19.69 2.75 -0.45
C ASN A 4 19.75 4.02 -1.32
N LEU A 5 18.86 4.11 -2.31
CA LEU A 5 18.83 5.20 -3.29
C LEU A 5 18.17 6.47 -2.75
N GLU A 6 17.43 6.37 -1.65
CA GLU A 6 16.89 7.55 -0.97
C GLU A 6 17.98 8.29 -0.17
N ASP A 7 19.02 7.58 0.31
CA ASP A 7 20.11 8.19 1.05
C ASP A 7 20.84 9.22 0.18
N ARG A 8 20.97 10.44 0.72
CA ARG A 8 21.64 11.56 0.04
C ARG A 8 23.10 11.24 -0.33
N ARG A 9 23.77 10.39 0.43
CA ARG A 9 25.15 9.95 0.14
C ARG A 9 25.24 9.18 -1.18
N ASN A 10 24.18 8.49 -1.54
CA ASN A 10 24.05 7.69 -2.75
C ASN A 10 23.43 8.46 -3.92
N LYS A 11 23.27 9.80 -3.81
CA LYS A 11 22.64 10.61 -4.87
C LYS A 11 23.28 10.43 -6.24
N LYS A 12 24.59 10.19 -6.32
CA LYS A 12 25.30 9.94 -7.58
C LYS A 12 24.88 8.62 -8.24
N LEU A 13 24.53 7.63 -7.42
CA LEU A 13 24.07 6.30 -7.87
C LEU A 13 22.64 6.30 -8.39
N ARG A 14 21.94 7.44 -8.40
CA ARG A 14 20.66 7.60 -9.10
C ARG A 14 20.83 7.77 -10.62
N ASP A 15 22.05 7.94 -11.08
CA ASP A 15 22.44 7.82 -12.47
C ASP A 15 22.64 6.35 -12.80
N PRO A 16 22.00 5.79 -13.86
CA PRO A 16 22.03 4.36 -14.18
C PRO A 16 23.45 3.86 -14.46
N ASP A 17 24.26 4.63 -15.18
CA ASP A 17 25.63 4.21 -15.52
C ASP A 17 26.52 4.18 -14.27
N ALA A 18 26.41 5.20 -13.40
CA ALA A 18 27.13 5.22 -12.14
C ALA A 18 26.71 4.10 -11.18
N LEU A 19 25.45 3.68 -11.22
CA LEU A 19 24.96 2.54 -10.44
C LEU A 19 25.54 1.22 -10.95
N LEU A 20 25.54 1.01 -12.26
CA LEU A 20 26.16 -0.16 -12.90
C LEU A 20 27.64 -0.26 -12.55
N GLU A 21 28.41 0.84 -12.75
CA GLU A 21 29.85 0.88 -12.41
C GLU A 21 30.09 0.56 -10.93
N HIS A 22 29.24 1.07 -10.04
CA HIS A 22 29.35 0.84 -8.59
C HIS A 22 29.11 -0.63 -8.22
N ILE A 23 28.12 -1.27 -8.83
CA ILE A 23 27.82 -2.68 -8.60
C ILE A 23 28.91 -3.56 -9.18
N ASP A 24 29.31 -3.34 -10.43
CA ASP A 24 30.30 -4.13 -11.12
C ASP A 24 31.68 -4.08 -10.43
N ALA A 25 32.06 -2.92 -9.88
CA ALA A 25 33.30 -2.78 -9.13
C ALA A 25 33.34 -3.60 -7.83
N GLN A 26 32.20 -4.03 -7.32
CA GLN A 26 32.10 -4.88 -6.12
C GLN A 26 31.98 -6.36 -6.45
N MET A 27 31.67 -6.71 -7.69
CA MET A 27 31.59 -8.11 -8.17
C MET A 27 32.97 -8.58 -8.63
N VAL A 28 33.86 -8.88 -7.67
CA VAL A 28 35.28 -9.14 -7.93
C VAL A 28 35.63 -10.59 -8.22
N ASP A 29 34.72 -11.52 -8.00
CA ASP A 29 34.93 -12.97 -8.18
C ASP A 29 33.69 -13.65 -8.77
N LYS A 30 33.65 -14.98 -8.76
CA LYS A 30 32.54 -15.79 -9.27
C LYS A 30 31.55 -16.24 -8.17
N GLU A 31 31.73 -15.77 -6.95
CA GLU A 31 30.79 -16.06 -5.87
C GLU A 31 29.44 -15.44 -6.15
N LYS A 32 28.40 -15.96 -5.50
CA LYS A 32 27.04 -15.47 -5.67
C LYS A 32 26.85 -14.11 -4.99
N TYR A 33 26.41 -13.12 -5.76
CA TYR A 33 26.11 -11.77 -5.28
C TYR A 33 24.61 -11.55 -5.16
N TYR A 34 24.22 -11.03 -4.02
CA TYR A 34 22.88 -10.49 -3.80
C TYR A 34 22.93 -8.97 -3.89
N ILE A 35 22.25 -8.40 -4.86
CA ILE A 35 22.21 -6.96 -5.13
C ILE A 35 20.85 -6.44 -4.63
N LEU A 36 20.87 -5.63 -3.57
CA LEU A 36 19.69 -5.08 -2.92
C LEU A 36 19.62 -3.58 -3.21
N LEU A 37 18.66 -3.16 -4.01
CA LEU A 37 18.43 -1.75 -4.37
C LEU A 37 17.14 -1.26 -3.73
N ASP A 38 17.27 -0.37 -2.77
CA ASP A 38 16.16 0.22 -2.05
C ASP A 38 15.71 1.52 -2.72
N GLU A 39 14.39 1.69 -2.92
CA GLU A 39 13.75 2.79 -3.63
C GLU A 39 14.26 2.96 -5.09
N VAL A 40 14.25 1.84 -5.83
CA VAL A 40 14.83 1.76 -7.18
C VAL A 40 14.23 2.76 -8.18
N GLN A 41 12.99 3.20 -7.99
CA GLN A 41 12.33 4.22 -8.82
C GLN A 41 13.01 5.60 -8.77
N MET A 42 13.97 5.80 -7.88
CA MET A 42 14.79 7.02 -7.87
C MET A 42 15.87 7.03 -8.97
N VAL A 43 16.14 5.90 -9.59
CA VAL A 43 17.02 5.76 -10.75
C VAL A 43 16.18 5.95 -12.00
N LYS A 44 16.62 6.78 -12.91
CA LYS A 44 15.99 6.87 -14.24
C LYS A 44 16.30 5.60 -15.03
N GLU A 45 15.30 5.12 -15.80
CA GLU A 45 15.51 3.93 -16.65
C GLU A 45 16.09 2.74 -15.85
N PHE A 46 15.65 2.59 -14.58
CA PHE A 46 16.14 1.53 -13.69
C PHE A 46 15.90 0.13 -14.27
N GLU A 47 14.90 -0.02 -15.14
CA GLU A 47 14.59 -1.25 -15.84
C GLU A 47 15.78 -1.72 -16.67
N ASP A 48 16.51 -0.81 -17.32
CA ASP A 48 17.69 -1.13 -18.11
C ASP A 48 18.85 -1.61 -17.22
N VAL A 49 19.01 -0.99 -16.03
CA VAL A 49 19.97 -1.46 -15.03
C VAL A 49 19.65 -2.88 -14.60
N LEU A 50 18.39 -3.16 -14.27
CA LEU A 50 17.97 -4.50 -13.85
C LEU A 50 18.12 -5.52 -14.99
N ASN A 51 17.78 -5.15 -16.22
CA ASN A 51 17.95 -5.99 -17.41
C ASN A 51 19.43 -6.39 -17.63
N SER A 52 20.38 -5.53 -17.27
CA SER A 52 21.81 -5.81 -17.39
C SER A 52 22.26 -7.01 -16.53
N TYR A 53 21.58 -7.24 -15.40
CA TYR A 53 21.91 -8.36 -14.49
C TYR A 53 21.09 -9.63 -14.73
N LEU A 54 20.05 -9.61 -15.59
CA LEU A 54 19.21 -10.79 -15.85
C LEU A 54 19.96 -11.99 -16.45
N HIS A 55 21.10 -11.75 -17.05
CA HIS A 55 21.93 -12.76 -17.71
C HIS A 55 23.26 -13.03 -16.98
N VAL A 56 23.44 -12.38 -15.82
CA VAL A 56 24.65 -12.57 -15.00
C VAL A 56 24.38 -13.74 -14.05
N GLU A 57 25.01 -14.89 -14.30
CA GLU A 57 24.71 -16.16 -13.61
C GLU A 57 24.93 -16.12 -12.09
N ASN A 58 25.87 -15.30 -11.63
CA ASN A 58 26.21 -15.16 -10.22
C ASN A 58 25.61 -13.93 -9.54
N ALA A 59 24.60 -13.25 -10.15
CA ALA A 59 23.90 -12.12 -9.57
C ALA A 59 22.42 -12.42 -9.35
N GLU A 60 21.92 -12.12 -8.16
CA GLU A 60 20.49 -12.05 -7.86
C GLU A 60 20.12 -10.64 -7.41
N VAL A 61 19.17 -10.02 -8.10
CA VAL A 61 18.77 -8.63 -7.84
C VAL A 61 17.44 -8.59 -7.09
N TYR A 62 17.43 -7.88 -5.99
CA TYR A 62 16.26 -7.57 -5.19
C TYR A 62 16.06 -6.06 -5.18
N VAL A 63 14.87 -5.63 -5.52
CA VAL A 63 14.53 -4.21 -5.56
C VAL A 63 13.33 -3.93 -4.66
N THR A 64 13.34 -2.78 -4.01
CA THR A 64 12.16 -2.26 -3.33
C THR A 64 11.67 -0.99 -4.00
N GLY A 65 10.39 -0.73 -3.82
CA GLY A 65 9.76 0.52 -4.21
C GLY A 65 8.45 0.70 -3.46
N SER A 66 8.16 1.93 -3.09
CA SER A 66 7.02 2.29 -2.27
C SER A 66 5.71 2.45 -3.05
N ASN A 67 5.66 1.99 -4.33
CA ASN A 67 4.47 2.15 -5.18
C ASN A 67 4.23 0.92 -6.06
N ALA A 68 3.00 0.39 -6.01
CA ALA A 68 2.56 -0.75 -6.83
C ALA A 68 2.72 -0.50 -8.34
N ARG A 69 2.54 0.74 -8.79
CA ARG A 69 2.60 1.09 -10.21
C ARG A 69 3.98 0.91 -10.81
N PHE A 70 5.04 1.19 -10.03
CA PHE A 70 6.42 1.02 -10.49
C PHE A 70 6.84 -0.44 -10.56
N LEU A 71 6.24 -1.30 -9.73
CA LEU A 71 6.70 -2.69 -9.62
C LEU A 71 5.80 -3.69 -10.38
N SER A 72 4.52 -3.38 -10.63
CA SER A 72 3.57 -4.41 -11.05
C SER A 72 3.30 -4.50 -12.56
N LYS A 73 3.17 -3.39 -13.27
CA LYS A 73 2.79 -3.44 -14.70
C LYS A 73 3.95 -3.23 -15.66
N ASP A 74 4.77 -2.23 -15.39
CA ASP A 74 5.85 -1.87 -16.30
C ASP A 74 7.03 -2.80 -16.10
N VAL A 75 7.44 -3.05 -14.85
CA VAL A 75 8.56 -3.94 -14.50
C VAL A 75 8.28 -5.40 -14.87
N ILE A 76 7.10 -5.94 -14.54
CA ILE A 76 6.76 -7.34 -14.89
C ILE A 76 6.65 -7.50 -16.42
N THR A 77 6.15 -6.50 -17.13
CA THR A 77 6.05 -6.51 -18.59
C THR A 77 7.42 -6.43 -19.24
N GLU A 78 8.30 -5.56 -18.75
CA GLU A 78 9.71 -5.45 -19.20
C GLU A 78 10.48 -6.74 -18.92
N PHE A 79 10.35 -7.30 -17.72
CA PHE A 79 11.05 -8.54 -17.35
C PHE A 79 10.43 -9.82 -17.92
N ARG A 80 9.31 -9.73 -18.68
CA ARG A 80 8.68 -10.86 -19.39
C ARG A 80 8.56 -12.13 -18.54
N GLY A 81 8.15 -11.99 -17.29
CA GLY A 81 7.99 -13.11 -16.35
C GLY A 81 9.29 -13.61 -15.71
N ARG A 82 10.40 -12.87 -15.80
CA ARG A 82 11.68 -13.20 -15.15
C ARG A 82 11.85 -12.58 -13.76
N GLY A 83 10.84 -11.90 -13.25
CA GLY A 83 10.81 -11.33 -11.90
C GLY A 83 9.71 -11.96 -11.06
N TRP A 84 9.87 -11.90 -9.74
CA TRP A 84 8.88 -12.32 -8.76
C TRP A 84 8.53 -11.12 -7.87
N GLU A 85 7.24 -10.82 -7.76
CA GLU A 85 6.75 -9.79 -6.85
C GLU A 85 6.51 -10.39 -5.46
N ILE A 86 7.11 -9.77 -4.44
CA ILE A 86 6.85 -10.09 -3.04
C ILE A 86 6.17 -8.87 -2.42
N ARG A 87 4.90 -8.99 -2.10
CA ARG A 87 4.14 -7.93 -1.43
C ARG A 87 4.31 -8.03 0.08
N ILE A 88 4.79 -6.98 0.69
CA ILE A 88 4.90 -6.86 2.15
C ILE A 88 3.65 -6.18 2.69
N HIS A 89 2.92 -6.89 3.53
CA HIS A 89 1.73 -6.38 4.22
C HIS A 89 2.06 -5.95 5.65
N PRO A 90 1.25 -5.10 6.28
CA PRO A 90 1.26 -4.96 7.73
C PRO A 90 1.11 -6.33 8.41
N LEU A 91 1.54 -6.47 9.66
CA LEU A 91 1.42 -7.73 10.39
C LEU A 91 -0.04 -8.21 10.39
N SER A 92 -0.26 -9.48 10.09
CA SER A 92 -1.54 -10.15 10.34
C SER A 92 -1.83 -10.21 11.84
N PHE A 93 -3.07 -10.51 12.23
CA PHE A 93 -3.37 -10.69 13.64
C PHE A 93 -2.56 -11.84 14.27
N SER A 94 -2.31 -12.91 13.53
CA SER A 94 -1.48 -14.02 14.00
C SER A 94 -0.05 -13.56 14.31
N GLU A 95 0.62 -12.88 13.38
CA GLU A 95 1.97 -12.35 13.57
C GLU A 95 2.03 -11.28 14.68
N TYR A 96 1.01 -10.43 14.76
CA TYR A 96 0.86 -9.47 15.85
C TYR A 96 0.77 -10.16 17.20
N TYR A 97 -0.06 -11.21 17.31
CA TYR A 97 -0.29 -11.93 18.55
C TYR A 97 0.94 -12.73 18.99
N GLU A 98 1.73 -13.26 18.06
CA GLU A 98 3.01 -13.91 18.36
C GLU A 98 4.00 -12.96 19.06
N VAL A 99 3.97 -11.67 18.70
CA VAL A 99 4.85 -10.65 19.31
C VAL A 99 4.31 -10.15 20.65
N VAL A 100 3.01 -9.87 20.71
CA VAL A 100 2.39 -9.21 21.88
C VAL A 100 2.03 -10.21 22.97
N GLY A 101 1.53 -11.39 22.62
CA GLY A 101 1.08 -12.41 23.55
C GLY A 101 -0.13 -11.98 24.40
N GLY A 102 -0.28 -12.60 25.56
CA GLY A 102 -1.29 -12.26 26.54
C GLY A 102 -2.67 -12.88 26.27
N GLU A 103 -3.73 -12.19 26.68
CA GLU A 103 -5.10 -12.63 26.46
C GLU A 103 -5.54 -12.29 25.04
N MET A 104 -5.99 -13.31 24.28
CA MET A 104 -6.26 -13.20 22.83
C MET A 104 -7.34 -12.16 22.51
N GLN A 105 -8.40 -12.10 23.29
CA GLN A 105 -9.49 -11.16 23.06
C GLN A 105 -9.00 -9.71 23.21
N GLN A 106 -8.21 -9.43 24.24
CA GLN A 106 -7.65 -8.10 24.47
C GLN A 106 -6.63 -7.71 23.38
N ALA A 107 -5.82 -8.68 22.94
CA ALA A 107 -4.89 -8.48 21.83
C ALA A 107 -5.64 -8.15 20.52
N LEU A 108 -6.74 -8.86 20.24
CA LEU A 108 -7.58 -8.62 19.06
C LEU A 108 -8.26 -7.25 19.09
N GLU A 109 -8.79 -6.84 20.24
CA GLU A 109 -9.37 -5.50 20.41
C GLU A 109 -8.32 -4.40 20.19
N THR A 110 -7.10 -4.61 20.69
CA THR A 110 -5.98 -3.69 20.47
C THR A 110 -5.58 -3.62 18.99
N TYR A 111 -5.54 -4.77 18.33
CA TYR A 111 -5.26 -4.85 16.89
C TYR A 111 -6.33 -4.14 16.05
N TYR A 112 -7.61 -4.28 16.40
CA TYR A 112 -8.71 -3.55 15.75
C TYR A 112 -8.60 -2.02 15.90
N LEU A 113 -7.96 -1.55 16.98
CA LEU A 113 -7.76 -0.14 17.22
C LEU A 113 -6.52 0.42 16.49
N TYR A 114 -5.41 -0.30 16.55
CA TYR A 114 -4.10 0.26 16.16
C TYR A 114 -3.46 -0.42 14.96
N GLY A 115 -4.05 -1.49 14.42
CA GLY A 115 -3.55 -2.18 13.24
C GLY A 115 -2.30 -3.00 13.47
N GLY A 116 -1.64 -3.35 12.36
CA GLY A 116 -0.47 -4.25 12.31
C GLY A 116 0.83 -3.59 11.88
N LEU A 117 0.96 -2.26 11.90
CA LEU A 117 2.24 -1.63 11.58
C LEU A 117 3.29 -1.96 12.65
N PRO A 118 4.47 -2.53 12.28
CA PRO A 118 5.46 -3.04 13.24
C PRO A 118 5.91 -2.00 14.27
N ALA A 119 6.08 -0.74 13.86
CA ALA A 119 6.46 0.33 14.77
C ALA A 119 5.41 0.59 15.85
N VAL A 120 4.12 0.48 15.52
CA VAL A 120 3.01 0.66 16.46
C VAL A 120 2.96 -0.46 17.50
N VAL A 121 3.32 -1.69 17.10
CA VAL A 121 3.33 -2.85 17.99
C VAL A 121 4.33 -2.67 19.15
N GLN A 122 5.46 -2.01 18.85
CA GLN A 122 6.53 -1.77 19.85
C GLN A 122 6.22 -0.63 20.83
N MET A 123 5.17 0.16 20.57
CA MET A 123 4.80 1.28 21.44
C MET A 123 3.93 0.80 22.61
N GLU A 124 4.18 1.30 23.82
CA GLU A 124 3.45 0.90 25.01
C GLU A 124 2.17 1.72 25.22
N SER A 125 2.24 3.04 25.00
CA SER A 125 1.11 3.91 25.34
C SER A 125 0.11 4.04 24.17
N PRO A 126 -1.19 3.97 24.46
CA PRO A 126 -2.26 4.22 23.49
C PRO A 126 -2.13 5.56 22.79
N GLU A 127 -1.74 6.59 23.52
CA GLU A 127 -1.55 7.94 23.02
C GLU A 127 -0.38 8.02 22.02
N ALA A 128 0.75 7.36 22.33
CA ALA A 128 1.89 7.28 21.42
C ALA A 128 1.51 6.56 20.12
N LYS A 129 0.76 5.45 20.19
CA LYS A 129 0.24 4.72 19.02
C LYS A 129 -0.63 5.62 18.15
N GLN A 130 -1.59 6.33 18.74
CA GLN A 130 -2.49 7.22 18.01
C GLN A 130 -1.74 8.37 17.34
N ASN A 131 -0.83 9.01 18.07
CA ASN A 131 -0.04 10.13 17.53
C ASN A 131 0.84 9.67 16.37
N TYR A 132 1.53 8.54 16.52
CA TYR A 132 2.34 7.97 15.46
C TYR A 132 1.51 7.63 14.21
N LEU A 133 0.34 7.00 14.37
CA LEU A 133 -0.54 6.66 13.24
C LEU A 133 -1.05 7.89 12.51
N ARG A 134 -1.40 8.98 13.22
CA ARG A 134 -1.77 10.25 12.59
C ARG A 134 -0.60 10.87 11.84
N GLU A 135 0.56 10.91 12.48
CA GLU A 135 1.77 11.47 11.90
C GLU A 135 2.19 10.72 10.62
N ILE A 136 2.27 9.39 10.67
CA ILE A 136 2.67 8.59 9.51
C ILE A 136 1.64 8.68 8.37
N TYR A 137 0.36 8.74 8.67
CA TYR A 137 -0.67 8.97 7.67
C TYR A 137 -0.46 10.30 6.93
N GLU A 138 -0.25 11.38 7.66
CA GLU A 138 -0.13 12.72 7.05
C GLU A 138 1.22 12.93 6.37
N THR A 139 2.31 12.53 7.01
CA THR A 139 3.68 12.86 6.57
C THR A 139 4.27 11.87 5.59
N VAL A 140 3.81 10.62 5.60
CA VAL A 140 4.29 9.57 4.71
C VAL A 140 3.22 9.24 3.66
N TYR A 141 2.11 8.65 4.06
CA TYR A 141 1.12 8.14 3.11
C TYR A 141 0.48 9.24 2.26
N LEU A 142 -0.13 10.22 2.92
CA LEU A 142 -0.85 11.27 2.20
C LEU A 142 0.10 12.18 1.42
N LYS A 143 1.20 12.59 2.03
CA LYS A 143 2.20 13.43 1.38
C LYS A 143 2.78 12.75 0.15
N ASP A 144 3.12 11.46 0.23
CA ASP A 144 3.65 10.71 -0.89
C ASP A 144 2.67 10.68 -2.08
N VAL A 145 1.37 10.41 -1.82
CA VAL A 145 0.32 10.46 -2.84
C VAL A 145 0.21 11.84 -3.49
N LEU A 146 0.24 12.91 -2.68
CA LEU A 146 0.11 14.29 -3.15
C LEU A 146 1.30 14.72 -3.99
N ASP A 147 2.51 14.47 -3.52
CA ASP A 147 3.76 14.91 -4.15
C ASP A 147 4.01 14.15 -5.47
N ARG A 148 3.86 12.83 -5.47
CA ARG A 148 4.03 12.00 -6.66
C ARG A 148 3.09 12.36 -7.78
N ASN A 149 1.82 12.54 -7.46
CA ASN A 149 0.79 12.78 -8.47
C ASN A 149 0.59 14.27 -8.76
N ARG A 150 1.37 15.16 -8.13
CA ARG A 150 1.31 16.62 -8.29
C ARG A 150 -0.13 17.13 -8.21
N LEU A 151 -0.85 16.70 -7.17
CA LEU A 151 -2.27 16.96 -7.07
C LEU A 151 -2.56 18.46 -6.88
N LYS A 152 -3.46 18.97 -7.72
CA LYS A 152 -3.90 20.36 -7.65
C LYS A 152 -4.92 20.62 -6.54
N ASN A 153 -5.59 19.58 -6.07
CA ASN A 153 -6.61 19.65 -5.01
C ASN A 153 -6.31 18.65 -3.89
N PRO A 154 -5.39 18.97 -2.96
CA PRO A 154 -5.07 18.14 -1.81
C PRO A 154 -6.26 17.91 -0.88
N GLU A 155 -7.09 18.93 -0.67
CA GLU A 155 -8.25 18.81 0.21
C GLU A 155 -9.27 17.80 -0.30
N GLY A 156 -9.52 17.77 -1.61
CA GLY A 156 -10.38 16.77 -2.21
C GLY A 156 -9.90 15.34 -2.01
N MET A 157 -8.58 15.12 -2.02
CA MET A 157 -7.99 13.81 -1.70
C MET A 157 -8.22 13.45 -0.23
N LYS A 158 -7.97 14.38 0.70
CA LYS A 158 -8.18 14.16 2.14
C LYS A 158 -9.64 13.83 2.45
N GLU A 159 -10.57 14.56 1.84
CA GLU A 159 -12.00 14.31 2.01
C GLU A 159 -12.41 12.94 1.46
N LEU A 160 -11.84 12.53 0.30
CA LEU A 160 -12.09 11.20 -0.25
C LEU A 160 -11.63 10.10 0.72
N VAL A 161 -10.42 10.21 1.26
CA VAL A 161 -9.89 9.23 2.21
C VAL A 161 -10.76 9.17 3.47
N ARG A 162 -11.19 10.32 4.01
CA ARG A 162 -12.12 10.39 5.16
C ARG A 162 -13.46 9.74 4.86
N LEU A 163 -14.02 9.98 3.66
CA LEU A 163 -15.26 9.34 3.24
C LEU A 163 -15.11 7.82 3.17
N LEU A 164 -14.05 7.32 2.55
CA LEU A 164 -13.79 5.89 2.47
C LEU A 164 -13.59 5.27 3.86
N ALA A 165 -12.86 5.95 4.75
CA ALA A 165 -12.64 5.49 6.12
C ALA A 165 -13.93 5.46 6.95
N SER A 166 -14.83 6.43 6.76
CA SER A 166 -16.13 6.47 7.46
C SER A 166 -17.15 5.49 6.90
N THR A 167 -17.01 5.06 5.64
CA THR A 167 -17.92 4.13 4.95
C THR A 167 -17.29 2.76 4.70
N ILE A 168 -16.28 2.40 5.49
CA ILE A 168 -15.58 1.11 5.38
C ILE A 168 -16.57 -0.06 5.40
N GLY A 169 -16.34 -1.07 4.57
CA GLY A 169 -17.23 -2.22 4.44
C GLY A 169 -18.54 -1.95 3.67
N SER A 170 -18.84 -0.70 3.29
CA SER A 170 -20.03 -0.37 2.52
C SER A 170 -19.78 -0.43 1.01
N CYS A 171 -20.75 -0.99 0.27
CA CYS A 171 -20.69 -0.93 -1.19
C CYS A 171 -20.86 0.50 -1.70
N THR A 172 -19.91 0.94 -2.52
CA THR A 172 -19.91 2.26 -3.14
C THR A 172 -19.58 2.19 -4.63
N ASN A 173 -19.66 3.30 -5.31
CA ASN A 173 -19.14 3.52 -6.66
C ASN A 173 -18.80 4.99 -6.84
N VAL A 174 -18.05 5.31 -7.90
CA VAL A 174 -17.56 6.67 -8.15
C VAL A 174 -18.68 7.70 -8.23
N LEU A 175 -19.83 7.34 -8.82
CA LEU A 175 -21.01 8.23 -8.90
C LEU A 175 -21.61 8.49 -7.52
N LYS A 176 -21.74 7.47 -6.68
CA LYS A 176 -22.25 7.61 -5.30
C LYS A 176 -21.32 8.49 -4.48
N ILE A 177 -20.00 8.30 -4.60
CA ILE A 177 -19.00 9.17 -3.97
C ILE A 177 -19.15 10.62 -4.44
N SER A 178 -19.23 10.86 -5.76
CA SER A 178 -19.41 12.20 -6.33
C SER A 178 -20.68 12.87 -5.84
N ASN A 179 -21.79 12.15 -5.74
CA ASN A 179 -23.05 12.66 -5.23
C ASN A 179 -22.97 13.00 -3.74
N THR A 180 -22.26 12.20 -2.95
CA THR A 180 -22.02 12.49 -1.52
C THR A 180 -21.26 13.80 -1.35
N PHE A 181 -20.20 14.05 -2.14
CA PHE A 181 -19.48 15.34 -2.11
C PHE A 181 -20.38 16.52 -2.44
N LYS A 182 -21.19 16.40 -3.48
CA LYS A 182 -22.15 17.47 -3.86
C LYS A 182 -23.18 17.75 -2.76
N SER A 183 -23.72 16.72 -2.12
CA SER A 183 -24.76 16.85 -1.10
C SER A 183 -24.21 17.39 0.23
N ALA A 184 -22.95 17.10 0.55
CA ALA A 184 -22.30 17.58 1.77
C ALA A 184 -21.86 19.06 1.72
N GLY A 185 -22.00 19.72 0.56
CA GLY A 185 -21.55 21.11 0.36
C GLY A 185 -20.02 21.28 0.45
N GLY A 186 -19.29 20.19 0.28
CA GLY A 186 -17.82 20.16 0.31
C GLY A 186 -17.18 20.53 -1.01
N VAL A 187 -15.93 20.11 -1.20
CA VAL A 187 -15.17 20.36 -2.42
C VAL A 187 -15.80 19.63 -3.62
N GLU A 188 -16.12 20.35 -4.68
CA GLU A 188 -16.67 19.74 -5.89
C GLU A 188 -15.57 18.97 -6.62
N ILE A 189 -15.73 17.64 -6.72
CA ILE A 189 -14.78 16.75 -7.38
C ILE A 189 -15.49 16.02 -8.52
N SER A 190 -14.90 16.05 -9.72
CA SER A 190 -15.45 15.33 -10.86
C SER A 190 -15.32 13.81 -10.71
N VAL A 191 -16.22 13.05 -11.33
CA VAL A 191 -16.19 11.58 -11.37
C VAL A 191 -14.82 11.06 -11.85
N ASN A 192 -14.26 11.66 -12.90
CA ASN A 192 -12.95 11.28 -13.44
C ASN A 192 -11.82 11.54 -12.44
N THR A 193 -11.91 12.63 -11.67
CA THR A 193 -10.91 12.94 -10.63
C THR A 193 -11.00 11.95 -9.47
N ILE A 194 -12.21 11.58 -9.05
CA ILE A 194 -12.42 10.57 -8.01
C ILE A 194 -11.83 9.23 -8.45
N SER A 195 -12.07 8.78 -9.69
CA SER A 195 -11.50 7.54 -10.21
C SER A 195 -9.97 7.55 -10.14
N LYS A 196 -9.34 8.64 -10.57
CA LYS A 196 -7.87 8.79 -10.47
C LYS A 196 -7.37 8.79 -9.03
N TYR A 197 -8.09 9.44 -8.12
CA TYR A 197 -7.70 9.46 -6.71
C TYR A 197 -7.79 8.07 -6.07
N LEU A 198 -8.80 7.28 -6.43
CA LEU A 198 -8.91 5.89 -6.00
C LEU A 198 -7.74 5.04 -6.54
N GLU A 199 -7.36 5.21 -7.80
CA GLU A 199 -6.17 4.56 -8.38
C GLU A 199 -4.91 4.94 -7.59
N TYR A 200 -4.68 6.22 -7.30
CA TYR A 200 -3.51 6.68 -6.55
C TYR A 200 -3.45 6.12 -5.12
N LEU A 201 -4.60 5.99 -4.44
CA LEU A 201 -4.67 5.39 -3.12
C LEU A 201 -4.38 3.88 -3.15
N GLN A 202 -4.80 3.18 -4.20
CA GLN A 202 -4.49 1.78 -4.43
C GLN A 202 -3.00 1.59 -4.77
N ASP A 203 -2.47 2.41 -5.67
CA ASP A 203 -1.05 2.40 -6.06
C ASP A 203 -0.11 2.66 -4.86
N SER A 204 -0.57 3.43 -3.87
CA SER A 204 0.19 3.74 -2.64
C SER A 204 -0.11 2.78 -1.49
N PHE A 205 -0.77 1.67 -1.73
CA PHE A 205 -1.11 0.65 -0.73
C PHE A 205 -1.86 1.21 0.50
N ILE A 206 -2.67 2.25 0.31
CA ILE A 206 -3.53 2.78 1.37
C ILE A 206 -4.83 1.99 1.43
N ILE A 207 -5.41 1.70 0.27
CA ILE A 207 -6.64 0.94 0.13
C ILE A 207 -6.49 -0.17 -0.91
N SER A 208 -7.33 -1.20 -0.76
CA SER A 208 -7.59 -2.22 -1.78
C SER A 208 -9.05 -2.22 -2.18
N GLU A 209 -9.32 -2.61 -3.42
CA GLU A 209 -10.66 -2.75 -3.99
C GLU A 209 -11.09 -4.21 -3.99
N ALA A 210 -12.33 -4.47 -3.57
CA ALA A 210 -13.01 -5.75 -3.73
C ALA A 210 -14.20 -5.59 -4.67
N LEU A 211 -14.18 -6.31 -5.77
CA LEU A 211 -15.24 -6.26 -6.77
C LEU A 211 -16.49 -6.99 -6.30
N ARG A 212 -17.64 -6.61 -6.82
CA ARG A 212 -18.88 -7.29 -6.51
C ARG A 212 -19.12 -8.45 -7.49
N TYR A 213 -19.29 -9.64 -6.93
CA TYR A 213 -19.57 -10.85 -7.68
C TYR A 213 -20.97 -11.36 -7.36
N ASP A 214 -21.80 -11.56 -8.38
CA ASP A 214 -23.11 -12.21 -8.28
C ASP A 214 -22.92 -13.73 -8.27
N VAL A 215 -23.08 -14.33 -7.10
CA VAL A 215 -22.91 -15.78 -6.92
C VAL A 215 -23.93 -16.57 -7.71
N LYS A 216 -25.19 -16.11 -7.79
CA LYS A 216 -26.27 -16.77 -8.54
C LYS A 216 -26.12 -16.60 -10.05
N GLY A 217 -25.85 -15.37 -10.48
CA GLY A 217 -25.65 -15.04 -11.90
C GLY A 217 -24.26 -15.41 -12.44
N ARG A 218 -23.33 -15.84 -11.59
CA ARG A 218 -21.95 -16.19 -11.93
C ARG A 218 -21.24 -15.13 -12.78
N LYS A 219 -21.40 -13.85 -12.42
CA LYS A 219 -20.84 -12.71 -13.15
C LYS A 219 -20.45 -11.59 -12.22
N TYR A 220 -19.46 -10.81 -12.64
CA TYR A 220 -19.14 -9.55 -11.97
C TYR A 220 -20.26 -8.53 -12.24
N ILE A 221 -20.68 -7.85 -11.18
CA ILE A 221 -21.66 -6.78 -11.26
C ILE A 221 -20.88 -5.48 -11.32
N GLY A 222 -20.96 -4.78 -12.46
CA GLY A 222 -20.21 -3.54 -12.71
C GLY A 222 -20.62 -2.34 -11.85
N THR A 223 -21.43 -2.54 -10.82
CA THR A 223 -21.90 -1.48 -9.92
C THR A 223 -21.74 -1.90 -8.47
N GLY A 224 -20.92 -1.15 -7.75
CA GLY A 224 -20.69 -1.33 -6.31
C GLY A 224 -19.47 -2.19 -6.02
N THR A 225 -18.47 -1.51 -5.52
CA THR A 225 -17.24 -2.10 -4.98
C THR A 225 -17.15 -1.79 -3.51
N LYS A 226 -16.37 -2.55 -2.77
CA LYS A 226 -15.95 -2.18 -1.42
C LYS A 226 -14.49 -1.79 -1.45
N TYR A 227 -14.13 -0.81 -0.63
CA TYR A 227 -12.74 -0.42 -0.39
C TYR A 227 -12.38 -0.77 1.03
N TYR A 228 -11.23 -1.42 1.20
CA TYR A 228 -10.66 -1.81 2.47
C TYR A 228 -9.30 -1.13 2.64
N PHE A 229 -9.00 -0.70 3.86
CA PHE A 229 -7.68 -0.16 4.18
C PHE A 229 -6.68 -1.29 4.36
N GLU A 230 -5.47 -1.12 3.86
CA GLU A 230 -4.38 -2.10 4.03
C GLU A 230 -3.97 -2.22 5.50
N ASP A 231 -4.09 -1.15 6.28
CA ASP A 231 -3.93 -1.17 7.72
C ASP A 231 -5.10 -0.49 8.44
N ILE A 232 -5.68 -1.18 9.42
CA ILE A 232 -6.84 -0.67 10.13
C ILE A 232 -6.50 0.46 11.09
N GLY A 233 -5.27 0.51 11.61
CA GLY A 233 -4.80 1.61 12.46
C GLY A 233 -4.72 2.92 11.67
N ILE A 234 -4.24 2.87 10.43
CA ILE A 234 -4.26 4.02 9.51
C ILE A 234 -5.70 4.48 9.24
N ARG A 235 -6.62 3.54 8.95
CA ARG A 235 -8.05 3.89 8.80
C ARG A 235 -8.60 4.62 10.02
N ASN A 236 -8.30 4.11 11.22
CA ASN A 236 -8.78 4.71 12.46
C ASN A 236 -8.16 6.08 12.71
N ALA A 237 -6.89 6.29 12.37
CA ALA A 237 -6.23 7.58 12.44
C ALA A 237 -6.89 8.63 11.53
N VAL A 238 -7.29 8.25 10.31
CA VAL A 238 -8.01 9.12 9.35
C VAL A 238 -9.31 9.68 9.94
N VAL A 239 -10.03 8.90 10.75
CA VAL A 239 -11.27 9.31 11.41
C VAL A 239 -11.07 9.67 12.88
N ASP A 240 -9.84 10.00 13.28
CA ASP A 240 -9.49 10.44 14.64
C ASP A 240 -9.86 9.42 15.74
N PHE A 241 -9.81 8.13 15.43
CA PHE A 241 -10.23 7.03 16.33
C PHE A 241 -11.69 7.15 16.80
N ARG A 242 -12.49 7.86 16.01
CA ARG A 242 -13.96 7.93 16.17
C ARG A 242 -14.60 6.91 15.25
N GLN A 243 -15.89 6.63 15.41
CA GLN A 243 -16.65 5.73 14.53
C GLN A 243 -16.03 4.32 14.43
N ILE A 244 -15.69 3.74 15.57
CA ILE A 244 -15.17 2.37 15.65
C ILE A 244 -16.37 1.42 15.65
N GLU A 245 -16.78 1.00 14.46
CA GLU A 245 -17.78 -0.04 14.27
C GLU A 245 -17.10 -1.38 14.06
N PHE A 246 -17.03 -2.18 15.13
CA PHE A 246 -16.25 -3.43 15.14
C PHE A 246 -16.62 -4.40 14.01
N THR A 247 -17.87 -4.45 13.58
CA THR A 247 -18.31 -5.31 12.48
C THR A 247 -17.63 -4.99 11.16
N HIS A 248 -17.55 -3.70 10.81
CA HIS A 248 -16.88 -3.26 9.58
C HIS A 248 -15.36 -3.35 9.68
N ILE A 249 -14.81 -3.08 10.86
CA ILE A 249 -13.38 -3.26 11.13
C ILE A 249 -12.99 -4.73 11.00
N MET A 250 -13.76 -5.63 11.59
CA MET A 250 -13.56 -7.07 11.49
C MET A 250 -13.64 -7.54 10.02
N GLU A 251 -14.59 -7.05 9.26
CA GLU A 251 -14.69 -7.35 7.82
C GLU A 251 -13.41 -6.93 7.07
N ASN A 252 -12.88 -5.74 7.36
CA ASN A 252 -11.62 -5.27 6.76
C ASN A 252 -10.44 -6.17 7.17
N VAL A 253 -10.34 -6.53 8.44
CA VAL A 253 -9.26 -7.41 8.93
C VAL A 253 -9.35 -8.77 8.25
N VAL A 254 -10.52 -9.38 8.18
CA VAL A 254 -10.72 -10.66 7.49
C VAL A 254 -10.35 -10.55 5.99
N TYR A 255 -10.73 -9.47 5.33
CA TYR A 255 -10.34 -9.22 3.95
C TYR A 255 -8.81 -9.20 3.79
N ASN A 256 -8.11 -8.46 4.65
CA ASN A 256 -6.65 -8.36 4.61
C ASN A 256 -5.97 -9.71 4.89
N GLU A 257 -6.46 -10.48 5.88
CA GLU A 257 -5.96 -11.82 6.18
C GLU A 257 -6.08 -12.77 4.99
N LEU A 258 -7.24 -12.80 4.33
CA LEU A 258 -7.45 -13.62 3.14
C LEU A 258 -6.51 -13.22 1.99
N ARG A 259 -6.36 -11.91 1.77
CA ARG A 259 -5.44 -11.38 0.74
C ARG A 259 -3.99 -11.76 1.03
N LYS A 260 -3.56 -11.67 2.27
CA LYS A 260 -2.23 -12.06 2.72
C LYS A 260 -1.93 -13.54 2.50
N GLN A 261 -2.96 -14.39 2.65
CA GLN A 261 -2.87 -15.82 2.37
C GLN A 261 -2.91 -16.14 0.86
N GLY A 262 -2.95 -15.13 -0.02
CA GLY A 262 -2.94 -15.29 -1.47
C GLY A 262 -4.31 -15.51 -2.11
N TYR A 263 -5.40 -15.38 -1.36
CA TYR A 263 -6.74 -15.49 -1.93
C TYR A 263 -7.13 -14.24 -2.74
N THR A 264 -7.81 -14.45 -3.85
CA THR A 264 -8.56 -13.38 -4.50
C THR A 264 -9.90 -13.25 -3.80
N VAL A 265 -10.21 -12.04 -3.31
CA VAL A 265 -11.38 -11.80 -2.46
C VAL A 265 -12.34 -10.85 -3.15
N ASP A 266 -13.55 -11.31 -3.38
CA ASP A 266 -14.66 -10.57 -3.96
C ASP A 266 -15.80 -10.41 -2.96
N VAL A 267 -16.66 -9.42 -3.17
CA VAL A 267 -17.88 -9.20 -2.37
C VAL A 267 -19.02 -10.00 -2.98
N GLY A 268 -19.42 -11.06 -2.30
CA GLY A 268 -20.55 -11.90 -2.73
C GLY A 268 -21.89 -11.17 -2.65
N SER A 269 -22.71 -11.30 -3.69
CA SER A 269 -24.15 -10.97 -3.69
C SER A 269 -24.94 -12.25 -3.89
N VAL A 270 -25.85 -12.53 -2.96
CA VAL A 270 -26.71 -13.74 -2.95
C VAL A 270 -28.15 -13.41 -3.33
#